data_1b14ccda0d0f23074c15319df7788a05
#
_entry.id   1b14ccda0d0f23074c15319df7788a05
#
_cell.length_a   1.000
_cell.length_b   1.000
_cell.length_c   1.000
_cell.angle_alpha   90.00
_cell.angle_beta   90.00
_cell.angle_gamma   90.00
#
_symmetry.space_group_name_H-M   'P 1'
#
loop_
_entity.id
_entity.type
_entity.pdbx_description
1 polymer ?
#
loop_
_entity_poly.entity_id
_entity_poly.type
_entity_poly.pdbx_seq_one_letter_code
_entity_poly.pdbx_strand_id
1 'polypeptide(L)'
;METGFEGATPILRVENLAKSVAFYVEKLGFALDWQTPEVFASVTRGRCTLFLCEKDQGHAGGWVWIGVEDAAALHDDLRAKGVTIRHPPTNYGWAYEMQVEDLDGNVLRMGSEPKKGEAAGEWLDMHGERRTPRPGGGWEPGGSSG
;
A
#
# COMPACT_ATOMS: atom_id res chain seq x y z
N MET A 1 35.21 9.85 6.64
CA MET A 1 34.74 9.39 5.32
C MET A 1 33.24 9.25 5.34
N GLU A 2 32.57 9.88 4.39
CA GLU A 2 31.14 9.78 4.23
C GLU A 2 30.83 8.73 3.15
N THR A 3 29.82 7.93 3.40
CA THR A 3 29.28 7.02 2.39
C THR A 3 27.86 7.45 2.05
N GLY A 4 27.51 7.43 0.76
CA GLY A 4 26.16 7.74 0.32
C GLY A 4 25.19 6.59 0.62
N PHE A 5 23.93 6.95 0.84
CA PHE A 5 22.84 5.96 0.93
C PHE A 5 22.18 5.87 -0.44
N GLU A 6 21.92 4.67 -0.91
CA GLU A 6 21.39 4.43 -2.26
C GLU A 6 19.87 4.27 -2.29
N GLY A 7 19.28 4.02 -1.16
CA GLY A 7 17.84 3.83 -1.04
C GLY A 7 17.51 2.71 -0.09
N ALA A 8 16.21 2.43 0.02
CA ALA A 8 15.71 1.37 0.86
C ALA A 8 14.66 0.58 0.09
N THR A 9 14.56 -0.72 0.37
CA THR A 9 13.54 -1.58 -0.22
C THR A 9 12.78 -2.26 0.91
N PRO A 10 11.47 -2.06 1.01
CA PRO A 10 10.68 -2.74 2.03
C PRO A 10 10.61 -4.23 1.77
N ILE A 11 10.59 -5.00 2.84
CA ILE A 11 10.45 -6.45 2.80
C ILE A 11 9.09 -6.79 3.41
N LEU A 12 8.21 -7.39 2.62
CA LEU A 12 6.89 -7.79 3.06
C LEU A 12 6.86 -9.30 3.30
N ARG A 13 6.40 -9.69 4.49
CA ARG A 13 6.27 -11.09 4.82
C ARG A 13 5.03 -11.67 4.18
N VAL A 14 5.16 -12.79 3.49
CA VAL A 14 4.07 -13.50 2.83
C VAL A 14 4.05 -14.96 3.26
N GLU A 15 2.89 -15.58 3.22
CA GLU A 15 2.72 -16.98 3.63
C GLU A 15 3.12 -17.96 2.51
N ASN A 16 2.82 -17.59 1.25
CA ASN A 16 3.11 -18.42 0.08
C ASN A 16 3.71 -17.54 -1.02
N LEU A 17 4.99 -17.69 -1.28
CA LEU A 17 5.71 -16.83 -2.22
C LEU A 17 5.14 -16.91 -3.64
N ALA A 18 4.88 -18.12 -4.13
CA ALA A 18 4.39 -18.31 -5.51
C ALA A 18 3.04 -17.61 -5.71
N LYS A 19 2.11 -17.76 -4.76
CA LYS A 19 0.81 -17.09 -4.82
C LYS A 19 0.95 -15.58 -4.74
N SER A 20 1.83 -15.09 -3.87
CA SER A 20 2.06 -13.65 -3.72
C SER A 20 2.71 -13.04 -4.95
N VAL A 21 3.71 -13.70 -5.53
CA VAL A 21 4.31 -13.24 -6.79
C VAL A 21 3.25 -13.16 -7.88
N ALA A 22 2.41 -14.18 -8.03
CA ALA A 22 1.32 -14.17 -9.01
C ALA A 22 0.36 -13.01 -8.77
N PHE A 23 0.00 -12.74 -7.52
CA PHE A 23 -0.86 -11.62 -7.15
C PHE A 23 -0.25 -10.27 -7.52
N TYR A 24 1.01 -10.05 -7.14
CA TYR A 24 1.69 -8.78 -7.46
C TYR A 24 1.85 -8.59 -8.96
N VAL A 25 2.14 -9.65 -9.70
CA VAL A 25 2.31 -9.57 -11.16
C VAL A 25 0.96 -9.41 -11.87
N GLU A 26 0.02 -10.30 -11.61
CA GLU A 26 -1.25 -10.35 -12.35
C GLU A 26 -2.26 -9.29 -11.91
N LYS A 27 -2.32 -9.00 -10.61
CA LYS A 27 -3.31 -8.06 -10.04
C LYS A 27 -2.76 -6.66 -9.86
N LEU A 28 -1.53 -6.53 -9.36
CA LEU A 28 -0.95 -5.22 -9.07
C LEU A 28 -0.05 -4.68 -10.19
N GLY A 29 0.18 -5.46 -11.24
CA GLY A 29 0.93 -5.00 -12.41
C GLY A 29 2.44 -4.88 -12.20
N PHE A 30 3.00 -5.58 -11.22
CA PHE A 30 4.44 -5.63 -11.01
C PHE A 30 5.08 -6.65 -11.96
N ALA A 31 6.36 -6.47 -12.22
CA ALA A 31 7.18 -7.46 -12.92
C ALA A 31 8.02 -8.22 -11.89
N LEU A 32 8.16 -9.52 -12.09
CA LEU A 32 9.09 -10.31 -11.28
C LEU A 32 10.51 -10.05 -11.77
N ASP A 33 11.37 -9.53 -10.88
CA ASP A 33 12.77 -9.28 -11.21
C ASP A 33 13.61 -10.56 -11.09
N TRP A 34 13.50 -11.19 -9.93
CA TRP A 34 14.17 -12.46 -9.62
C TRP A 34 13.50 -13.11 -8.41
N GLN A 35 13.74 -14.40 -8.24
CA GLN A 35 13.27 -15.12 -7.05
C GLN A 35 14.15 -16.31 -6.74
N THR A 36 14.19 -16.66 -5.44
CA THR A 36 14.57 -17.97 -4.97
C THR A 36 13.27 -18.66 -4.55
N PRO A 37 12.80 -19.66 -5.30
CA PRO A 37 11.49 -20.28 -5.03
C PRO A 37 11.33 -20.69 -3.57
N GLU A 38 10.15 -20.42 -3.01
CA GLU A 38 9.79 -20.73 -1.62
C GLU A 38 10.58 -19.94 -0.56
N VAL A 39 11.39 -18.97 -0.97
CA VAL A 39 12.21 -18.18 -0.04
C VAL A 39 11.97 -16.68 -0.20
N PHE A 40 12.29 -16.12 -1.36
CA PHE A 40 12.40 -14.68 -1.50
C PHE A 40 12.21 -14.26 -2.96
N ALA A 41 11.58 -13.10 -3.18
CA ALA A 41 11.40 -12.54 -4.51
C ALA A 41 11.53 -11.02 -4.50
N SER A 42 11.93 -10.47 -5.64
CA SER A 42 11.88 -9.03 -5.90
C SER A 42 10.89 -8.75 -7.01
N VAL A 43 9.97 -7.83 -6.77
CA VAL A 43 8.98 -7.39 -7.75
C VAL A 43 9.07 -5.88 -7.91
N THR A 44 8.90 -5.38 -9.15
CA THR A 44 9.03 -3.95 -9.46
C THR A 44 7.92 -3.49 -10.39
N ARG A 45 7.34 -2.34 -10.08
CA ARG A 45 6.46 -1.61 -10.99
C ARG A 45 6.93 -0.17 -11.05
N GLY A 46 7.30 0.30 -12.26
CA GLY A 46 7.89 1.63 -12.42
C GLY A 46 9.17 1.75 -11.59
N ARG A 47 9.20 2.68 -10.65
CA ARG A 47 10.35 2.90 -9.76
C ARG A 47 10.14 2.31 -8.37
N CYS A 48 9.10 1.51 -8.20
CA CYS A 48 8.74 0.90 -6.92
C CYS A 48 9.16 -0.56 -6.91
N THR A 49 10.12 -0.90 -6.07
CA THR A 49 10.57 -2.28 -5.84
C THR A 49 10.17 -2.72 -4.45
N LEU A 50 9.59 -3.91 -4.35
CA LEU A 50 9.25 -4.54 -3.09
C LEU A 50 9.89 -5.92 -3.05
N PHE A 51 10.37 -6.30 -1.86
CA PHE A 51 10.81 -7.67 -1.60
C PHE A 51 9.69 -8.44 -0.91
N LEU A 52 9.51 -9.68 -1.31
CA LEU A 52 8.55 -10.60 -0.70
C LEU A 52 9.34 -11.75 -0.09
N CYS A 53 9.11 -12.04 1.20
CA CYS A 53 9.83 -13.10 1.91
C CYS A 53 8.85 -14.10 2.49
N GLU A 54 9.01 -15.39 2.15
CA GLU A 54 8.09 -16.41 2.62
C GLU A 54 8.39 -16.78 4.07
N LYS A 55 7.39 -16.56 4.93
CA LYS A 55 7.39 -16.97 6.35
C LYS A 55 8.58 -16.48 7.20
N ASP A 56 9.29 -15.48 6.72
CA ASP A 56 10.48 -14.97 7.40
C ASP A 56 10.57 -13.46 7.17
N GLN A 57 11.40 -12.80 7.96
CA GLN A 57 11.64 -11.36 7.94
C GLN A 57 10.36 -10.51 8.07
N GLY A 58 10.44 -9.52 8.93
CA GLY A 58 9.32 -8.62 9.18
C GLY A 58 8.20 -9.26 9.98
N HIS A 59 7.03 -8.68 9.86
CA HIS A 59 5.82 -9.11 10.54
C HIS A 59 4.70 -9.30 9.54
N ALA A 60 3.75 -10.18 9.86
CA ALA A 60 2.52 -10.29 9.08
C ALA A 60 1.76 -8.95 9.16
N GLY A 61 1.19 -8.50 8.04
CA GLY A 61 0.43 -7.26 8.00
C GLY A 61 1.28 -6.00 8.02
N GLY A 62 2.41 -6.01 7.34
CA GLY A 62 3.24 -4.80 7.20
C GLY A 62 2.54 -3.69 6.40
N TRP A 63 3.00 -2.45 6.56
CA TRP A 63 2.49 -1.29 5.84
C TRP A 63 3.59 -0.65 5.01
N VAL A 64 3.26 -0.20 3.81
CA VAL A 64 4.17 0.56 2.95
C VAL A 64 3.39 1.65 2.22
N TRP A 65 4.01 2.83 2.08
CA TRP A 65 3.45 3.93 1.31
C TRP A 65 4.09 3.96 -0.08
N ILE A 66 3.26 4.03 -1.11
CA ILE A 66 3.69 4.03 -2.50
C ILE A 66 3.11 5.28 -3.18
N GLY A 67 3.98 6.14 -3.70
CA GLY A 67 3.56 7.26 -4.51
C GLY A 67 3.17 6.77 -5.91
N VAL A 68 1.98 7.15 -6.37
CA VAL A 68 1.48 6.82 -7.70
C VAL A 68 1.05 8.08 -8.42
N GLU A 69 1.05 8.06 -9.73
CA GLU A 69 0.71 9.23 -10.51
C GLU A 69 -0.78 9.56 -10.44
N ASP A 70 -1.64 8.54 -10.49
CA ASP A 70 -3.10 8.72 -10.51
C ASP A 70 -3.77 7.62 -9.70
N ALA A 71 -4.07 7.92 -8.44
CA ALA A 71 -4.70 6.97 -7.54
C ALA A 71 -6.12 6.59 -7.96
N ALA A 72 -6.85 7.52 -8.57
CA ALA A 72 -8.21 7.24 -9.02
C ALA A 72 -8.24 6.22 -10.17
N ALA A 73 -7.37 6.40 -11.17
CA ALA A 73 -7.27 5.46 -12.29
C ALA A 73 -6.78 4.10 -11.82
N LEU A 74 -5.79 4.08 -10.93
CA LEU A 74 -5.28 2.84 -10.36
C LEU A 74 -6.36 2.10 -9.57
N HIS A 75 -7.15 2.82 -8.79
CA HIS A 75 -8.27 2.25 -8.03
C HIS A 75 -9.25 1.52 -8.95
N ASP A 76 -9.63 2.15 -10.06
CA ASP A 76 -10.56 1.53 -11.01
C ASP A 76 -9.98 0.23 -11.59
N ASP A 77 -8.70 0.24 -11.95
CA ASP A 77 -8.00 -0.94 -12.46
C ASP A 77 -7.93 -2.07 -11.43
N LEU A 78 -7.50 -1.76 -10.22
CA LEU A 78 -7.37 -2.77 -9.16
C LEU A 78 -8.72 -3.34 -8.74
N ARG A 79 -9.73 -2.50 -8.67
CA ARG A 79 -11.08 -2.92 -8.35
C ARG A 79 -11.64 -3.86 -9.43
N ALA A 80 -11.39 -3.56 -10.69
CA ALA A 80 -11.82 -4.43 -11.80
C ALA A 80 -11.14 -5.80 -11.75
N LYS A 81 -9.93 -5.86 -11.21
CA LYS A 81 -9.18 -7.12 -11.04
C LYS A 81 -9.51 -7.87 -9.75
N GLY A 82 -10.44 -7.37 -8.95
CA GLY A 82 -10.87 -8.02 -7.72
C GLY A 82 -9.91 -7.86 -6.54
N VAL A 83 -9.03 -6.86 -6.57
CA VAL A 83 -8.13 -6.58 -5.45
C VAL A 83 -8.92 -6.04 -4.27
N THR A 84 -8.56 -6.45 -3.06
CA THR A 84 -9.19 -5.96 -1.84
C THR A 84 -8.81 -4.50 -1.59
N ILE A 85 -9.79 -3.61 -1.69
CA ILE A 85 -9.63 -2.19 -1.37
C ILE A 85 -10.02 -2.01 0.10
N ARG A 86 -9.04 -1.81 0.96
CA ARG A 86 -9.26 -1.62 2.38
C ARG A 86 -9.95 -0.29 2.66
N HIS A 87 -9.53 0.75 1.95
CA HIS A 87 -10.16 2.06 2.02
C HIS A 87 -10.08 2.73 0.63
N PRO A 88 -11.19 3.28 0.11
CA PRO A 88 -11.19 3.88 -1.22
C PRO A 88 -10.37 5.16 -1.26
N PRO A 89 -10.02 5.64 -2.47
CA PRO A 89 -9.30 6.90 -2.61
C PRO A 89 -10.03 8.03 -1.88
N THR A 90 -9.29 8.71 -1.02
CA THR A 90 -9.81 9.77 -0.16
C THR A 90 -8.79 10.90 -0.11
N ASN A 91 -9.24 12.13 -0.10
CA ASN A 91 -8.35 13.27 -0.04
C ASN A 91 -7.89 13.55 1.38
N TYR A 92 -6.59 13.83 1.50
CA TYR A 92 -5.95 14.25 2.75
C TYR A 92 -5.02 15.41 2.44
N GLY A 93 -4.50 16.07 3.47
CA GLY A 93 -3.56 17.17 3.28
C GLY A 93 -2.24 16.76 2.59
N TRP A 94 -1.85 15.50 2.73
CA TRP A 94 -0.59 14.98 2.18
C TRP A 94 -0.76 14.25 0.83
N ALA A 95 -1.93 13.71 0.52
CA ALA A 95 -2.15 12.93 -0.71
C ALA A 95 -3.63 12.63 -0.92
N TYR A 96 -3.97 12.31 -2.16
CA TYR A 96 -5.20 11.62 -2.50
C TYR A 96 -4.86 10.14 -2.58
N GLU A 97 -5.23 9.37 -1.56
CA GLU A 97 -4.74 7.99 -1.42
C GLU A 97 -5.79 6.98 -1.05
N MET A 98 -5.50 5.72 -1.38
CA MET A 98 -6.28 4.56 -1.00
C MET A 98 -5.43 3.59 -0.21
N GLN A 99 -6.07 2.64 0.44
CA GLN A 99 -5.42 1.52 1.09
C GLN A 99 -5.82 0.23 0.40
N VAL A 100 -4.84 -0.54 0.00
CA VAL A 100 -5.01 -1.82 -0.70
C VAL A 100 -4.40 -2.92 0.15
N GLU A 101 -5.00 -4.08 0.18
CA GLU A 101 -4.44 -5.25 0.86
C GLU A 101 -3.92 -6.27 -0.14
N ASP A 102 -2.78 -6.88 0.18
CA ASP A 102 -2.32 -8.05 -0.54
C ASP A 102 -2.93 -9.33 0.05
N LEU A 103 -2.49 -10.50 -0.38
CA LEU A 103 -3.05 -11.77 0.06
C LEU A 103 -2.81 -12.06 1.56
N ASP A 104 -1.83 -11.39 2.17
CA ASP A 104 -1.44 -11.62 3.56
C ASP A 104 -1.85 -10.48 4.49
N GLY A 105 -2.67 -9.57 4.00
CA GLY A 105 -3.09 -8.42 4.78
C GLY A 105 -2.02 -7.34 4.93
N ASN A 106 -0.95 -7.39 4.14
CA ASN A 106 -0.04 -6.26 4.05
C ASN A 106 -0.79 -5.11 3.42
N VAL A 107 -0.63 -3.91 3.97
CA VAL A 107 -1.36 -2.73 3.52
C VAL A 107 -0.46 -1.86 2.66
N LEU A 108 -0.89 -1.62 1.43
CA LEU A 108 -0.23 -0.75 0.48
C LEU A 108 -1.02 0.56 0.42
N ARG A 109 -0.44 1.63 0.97
CA ARG A 109 -1.03 2.96 0.86
C ARG A 109 -0.55 3.55 -0.46
N MET A 110 -1.46 3.75 -1.38
CA MET A 110 -1.14 4.25 -2.72
C MET A 110 -1.72 5.64 -2.89
N GLY A 111 -0.86 6.64 -3.02
CA GLY A 111 -1.26 8.03 -3.03
C GLY A 111 -0.68 8.85 -4.17
N SER A 112 -1.52 9.71 -4.73
CA SER A 112 -1.15 10.74 -5.69
C SER A 112 -1.27 12.12 -5.05
N GLU A 113 -0.99 13.18 -5.81
CA GLU A 113 -1.08 14.55 -5.31
C GLU A 113 -2.45 14.83 -4.70
N PRO A 114 -2.51 15.55 -3.58
CA PRO A 114 -3.78 15.88 -2.97
C PRO A 114 -4.60 16.79 -3.89
N LYS A 115 -5.91 16.63 -3.81
CA LYS A 115 -6.84 17.48 -4.56
C LYS A 115 -7.02 18.80 -3.84
N LYS A 116 -6.56 19.88 -4.48
CA LYS A 116 -6.64 21.21 -3.91
C LYS A 116 -8.07 21.69 -3.80
N GLY A 117 -8.38 22.30 -2.67
CA GLY A 117 -9.72 22.83 -2.43
C GLY A 117 -10.74 21.81 -1.98
N GLU A 118 -10.39 20.54 -1.89
CA GLU A 118 -11.25 19.50 -1.34
C GLU A 118 -10.92 19.24 0.13
N ALA A 119 -11.97 19.05 0.93
CA ALA A 119 -11.80 18.74 2.34
C ALA A 119 -11.16 17.37 2.53
N ALA A 120 -10.43 17.21 3.64
CA ALA A 120 -9.91 15.91 4.03
C ALA A 120 -11.04 14.99 4.49
N GLY A 121 -10.94 13.72 4.09
CA GLY A 121 -11.89 12.70 4.49
C GLY A 121 -11.41 11.89 5.69
N GLU A 122 -12.19 10.87 6.02
CA GLU A 122 -11.87 9.99 7.14
C GLU A 122 -10.68 9.07 6.80
N TRP A 123 -9.88 8.80 7.82
CA TRP A 123 -8.77 7.86 7.78
C TRP A 123 -9.18 6.55 8.43
N LEU A 124 -8.77 5.44 7.83
CA LEU A 124 -8.96 4.11 8.42
C LEU A 124 -7.65 3.67 9.04
N ASP A 125 -7.62 3.51 10.36
CA ASP A 125 -6.40 3.17 11.07
C ASP A 125 -6.06 1.67 10.99
N MET A 126 -4.93 1.29 11.59
CA MET A 126 -4.45 -0.09 11.54
C MET A 126 -5.38 -1.09 12.25
N HIS A 127 -6.22 -0.62 13.13
CA HIS A 127 -7.18 -1.46 13.86
C HIS A 127 -8.53 -1.53 13.16
N GLY A 128 -8.68 -0.89 11.99
CA GLY A 128 -9.94 -0.83 11.28
C GLY A 128 -10.91 0.20 11.83
N GLU A 129 -10.43 1.15 12.64
CA GLU A 129 -11.25 2.22 13.19
C GLU A 129 -11.13 3.49 12.35
N ARG A 130 -12.26 4.17 12.17
CA ARG A 130 -12.29 5.42 11.42
C ARG A 130 -11.87 6.58 12.29
N ARG A 131 -11.07 7.49 11.71
CA ARG A 131 -10.58 8.69 12.38
C ARG A 131 -10.97 9.90 11.54
N THR A 132 -11.46 10.94 12.20
CA THR A 132 -11.85 12.20 11.58
C THR A 132 -10.73 13.22 11.76
N PRO A 133 -10.36 13.99 10.71
CA PRO A 133 -9.32 15.00 10.86
C PRO A 133 -9.79 16.13 11.78
N ARG A 134 -8.89 16.61 12.66
CA ARG A 134 -9.14 17.75 13.54
C ARG A 134 -8.72 19.04 12.86
N PRO A 135 -9.42 20.15 13.09
CA PRO A 135 -9.07 21.45 12.49
C PRO A 135 -7.63 21.89 12.72
N GLY A 136 -7.04 21.57 13.85
CA GLY A 136 -5.66 21.94 14.20
C GLY A 136 -4.62 20.87 13.90
N GLY A 137 -5.00 19.81 13.19
CA GLY A 137 -4.17 18.65 12.93
C GLY A 137 -4.45 17.49 13.87
N GLY A 138 -3.96 16.30 13.49
CA GLY A 138 -4.25 15.08 14.24
C GLY A 138 -5.64 14.53 13.94
N TRP A 139 -6.02 13.52 14.69
CA TRP A 139 -7.21 12.73 14.45
C TRP A 139 -8.06 12.60 15.70
N GLU A 140 -9.36 12.48 15.53
CA GLU A 140 -10.29 12.12 16.58
C GLU A 140 -11.08 10.88 16.13
N PRO A 141 -11.75 10.16 17.07
CA PRO A 141 -12.60 9.05 16.69
C PRO A 141 -13.60 9.50 15.63
N GLY A 142 -13.73 8.72 14.55
CA GLY A 142 -14.70 8.99 13.50
C GLY A 142 -16.11 8.88 14.05
N GLY A 143 -17.05 9.55 13.37
CA GLY A 143 -18.45 9.41 13.68
C GLY A 143 -18.87 7.96 13.54
N SER A 144 -19.79 7.51 14.39
CA SER A 144 -20.36 6.19 14.24
C SER A 144 -21.02 6.09 12.88
N SER A 145 -20.46 5.28 12.00
CA SER A 145 -21.24 4.80 10.87
C SER A 145 -22.28 3.88 11.47
N GLY A 146 -23.40 4.43 11.73
CA GLY A 146 -24.53 3.62 12.17
C GLY A 146 -24.81 2.48 11.21
#